data_bf1883c4824856b3338049b5733f7033
#
_entry.id   bf1883c4824856b3338049b5733f7033
#
_cell.length_a   1.000
_cell.length_b   1.000
_cell.length_c   1.000
_cell.angle_alpha   90.00
_cell.angle_beta   90.00
_cell.angle_gamma   90.00
#
_symmetry.space_group_name_H-M   'P 1'
#
loop_
_entity.id
_entity.type
_entity.pdbx_description
1 polymer ?
#
loop_
_entity_poly.entity_id
_entity_poly.type
_entity_poly.pdbx_seq_one_letter_code
_entity_poly.pdbx_strand_id
1 'polypeptide(L)'
;LDPIFIFTLDMGVAGAALATIISQMISAVWVVSFLFGKKAVIKLSKDCFKPDAKIIKSIFSLGSSNFIMQGTNCLVQVVCNSTLQRCGGDIYVGVMTVLNSIREVFMLPVNGITNGGQPVISFNYGAGKNDRVKAGIRFNTLIGCAYTIAAWALIVIFPKFWFGIFSNDTSILANGIDALRIYFFGFVFMSLQFAGQHVFQALGDAKHAIFFSLLRKVIIVVPLTLLLPMMGFGVNGVFLAEPISNVIGGLASYITMRLTVYKRL
;
A
#
# COMPACT_ATOMS: atom_id res chain seq x y z
N LEU A 1 -16.20 8.46 16.02
CA LEU A 1 -15.91 9.33 17.19
C LEU A 1 -15.45 10.72 16.73
N ASP A 2 -14.61 10.82 15.68
CA ASP A 2 -14.07 12.12 15.20
C ASP A 2 -15.17 13.17 14.96
N PRO A 3 -16.26 12.91 14.20
CA PRO A 3 -17.29 13.93 13.98
C PRO A 3 -17.94 14.43 15.26
N ILE A 4 -18.09 13.54 16.26
CA ILE A 4 -18.72 13.90 17.54
C ILE A 4 -17.80 14.82 18.34
N PHE A 5 -16.51 14.46 18.47
CA PHE A 5 -15.58 15.26 19.27
C PHE A 5 -15.17 16.56 18.57
N ILE A 6 -15.05 16.54 17.24
CA ILE A 6 -14.63 17.73 16.48
C ILE A 6 -15.78 18.73 16.35
N PHE A 7 -16.98 18.27 15.90
CA PHE A 7 -18.08 19.16 15.52
C PHE A 7 -19.12 19.32 16.62
N THR A 8 -19.48 18.25 17.38
CA THR A 8 -20.55 18.32 18.39
C THR A 8 -20.04 18.87 19.73
N LEU A 9 -18.82 18.48 20.12
CA LEU A 9 -18.18 18.93 21.35
C LEU A 9 -17.21 20.10 21.16
N ASP A 10 -17.05 20.58 19.90
CA ASP A 10 -16.20 21.71 19.49
C ASP A 10 -14.75 21.65 20.03
N MET A 11 -14.22 20.43 20.16
CA MET A 11 -12.87 20.19 20.68
C MET A 11 -11.79 20.35 19.62
N GLY A 12 -12.14 20.55 18.34
CA GLY A 12 -11.19 20.74 17.24
C GLY A 12 -10.14 19.62 17.16
N VAL A 13 -8.86 20.00 17.07
CA VAL A 13 -7.73 19.03 16.94
C VAL A 13 -7.58 18.13 18.16
N ALA A 14 -7.84 18.65 19.37
CA ALA A 14 -7.81 17.85 20.60
C ALA A 14 -8.89 16.75 20.59
N GLY A 15 -10.06 17.04 20.01
CA GLY A 15 -11.13 16.07 19.82
C GLY A 15 -10.75 14.92 18.91
N ALA A 16 -10.06 15.20 17.79
CA ALA A 16 -9.54 14.17 16.89
C ALA A 16 -8.50 13.27 17.57
N ALA A 17 -7.59 13.86 18.35
CA ALA A 17 -6.60 13.11 19.13
C ALA A 17 -7.25 12.18 20.17
N LEU A 18 -8.23 12.69 20.92
CA LEU A 18 -8.98 11.90 21.90
C LEU A 18 -9.76 10.75 21.25
N ALA A 19 -10.43 11.00 20.13
CA ALA A 19 -11.17 9.99 19.39
C ALA A 19 -10.24 8.84 18.95
N THR A 20 -9.05 9.18 18.48
CA THR A 20 -8.02 8.20 18.07
C THR A 20 -7.56 7.37 19.27
N ILE A 21 -7.22 8.00 20.39
CA ILE A 21 -6.78 7.31 21.62
C ILE A 21 -7.85 6.35 22.12
N ILE A 22 -9.10 6.81 22.22
CA ILE A 22 -10.21 5.98 22.69
C ILE A 22 -10.42 4.78 21.76
N SER A 23 -10.41 4.99 20.45
CA SER A 23 -10.56 3.91 19.46
C SER A 23 -9.45 2.88 19.57
N GLN A 24 -8.21 3.30 19.75
CA GLN A 24 -7.07 2.42 19.97
C GLN A 24 -7.15 1.66 21.29
N MET A 25 -7.57 2.31 22.37
CA MET A 25 -7.81 1.65 23.66
C MET A 25 -8.87 0.56 23.56
N ILE A 26 -10.02 0.85 22.94
CA ILE A 26 -11.10 -0.13 22.76
C ILE A 26 -10.58 -1.32 21.94
N SER A 27 -9.85 -1.07 20.83
CA SER A 27 -9.25 -2.13 20.02
C SER A 27 -8.26 -2.97 20.81
N ALA A 28 -7.39 -2.35 21.60
CA ALA A 28 -6.41 -3.04 22.43
C ALA A 28 -7.08 -3.92 23.49
N VAL A 29 -8.08 -3.38 24.21
CA VAL A 29 -8.84 -4.15 25.21
C VAL A 29 -9.55 -5.33 24.55
N TRP A 30 -10.14 -5.13 23.36
CA TRP A 30 -10.82 -6.21 22.64
C TRP A 30 -9.86 -7.33 22.25
N VAL A 31 -8.70 -7.00 21.66
CA VAL A 31 -7.69 -7.97 21.25
C VAL A 31 -7.13 -8.72 22.44
N VAL A 32 -6.78 -8.02 23.51
CA VAL A 32 -6.27 -8.63 24.76
C VAL A 32 -7.32 -9.56 25.37
N SER A 33 -8.57 -9.12 25.48
CA SER A 33 -9.67 -9.94 25.98
C SER A 33 -9.89 -11.21 25.13
N PHE A 34 -9.75 -11.10 23.81
CA PHE A 34 -9.83 -12.26 22.92
C PHE A 34 -8.69 -13.23 23.16
N LEU A 35 -7.44 -12.75 23.29
CA LEU A 35 -6.24 -13.60 23.52
C LEU A 35 -6.28 -14.35 24.85
N PHE A 36 -6.89 -13.76 25.90
CA PHE A 36 -7.14 -14.44 27.17
C PHE A 36 -8.38 -15.32 27.13
N GLY A 37 -9.21 -15.21 26.10
CA GLY A 37 -10.44 -15.97 25.95
C GLY A 37 -10.22 -17.45 25.58
N LYS A 38 -11.26 -18.26 25.86
CA LYS A 38 -11.23 -19.71 25.54
C LYS A 38 -11.21 -20.02 24.04
N LYS A 39 -11.56 -19.06 23.19
CA LYS A 39 -11.63 -19.21 21.72
C LYS A 39 -10.28 -18.95 21.02
N ALA A 40 -9.30 -18.40 21.71
CA ALA A 40 -7.99 -18.15 21.13
C ALA A 40 -7.20 -19.48 20.98
N VAL A 41 -6.71 -19.74 19.78
CA VAL A 41 -5.83 -20.88 19.48
C VAL A 41 -4.46 -20.69 20.13
N ILE A 42 -3.98 -19.43 20.12
CA ILE A 42 -2.72 -19.04 20.74
C ILE A 42 -3.02 -18.52 22.15
N LYS A 43 -2.48 -19.18 23.16
CA LYS A 43 -2.63 -18.77 24.55
C LYS A 43 -1.35 -18.09 25.04
N LEU A 44 -1.49 -16.93 25.66
CA LEU A 44 -0.40 -16.26 26.34
C LEU A 44 -0.04 -17.04 27.62
N SER A 45 1.16 -17.62 27.67
CA SER A 45 1.71 -18.26 28.87
C SER A 45 2.91 -17.47 29.38
N LYS A 46 3.27 -17.67 30.66
CA LYS A 46 4.47 -17.01 31.22
C LYS A 46 5.77 -17.42 30.51
N ASP A 47 5.79 -18.60 29.89
CA ASP A 47 6.95 -19.08 29.12
C ASP A 47 7.15 -18.32 27.80
N CYS A 48 6.10 -17.68 27.26
CA CYS A 48 6.20 -16.82 26.07
C CYS A 48 7.07 -15.56 26.30
N PHE A 49 7.29 -15.18 27.56
CA PHE A 49 8.12 -14.02 27.91
C PHE A 49 9.63 -14.34 27.99
N LYS A 50 10.03 -15.61 27.83
CA LYS A 50 11.45 -15.96 27.77
C LYS A 50 12.01 -15.58 26.39
N PRO A 51 13.03 -14.69 26.31
CA PRO A 51 13.58 -14.26 25.04
C PRO A 51 14.35 -15.42 24.38
N ASP A 52 13.93 -15.82 23.19
CA ASP A 52 14.68 -16.72 22.31
C ASP A 52 15.32 -15.91 21.18
N ALA A 53 16.66 -15.92 21.15
CA ALA A 53 17.42 -15.17 20.15
C ALA A 53 17.11 -15.54 18.70
N LYS A 54 16.75 -16.81 18.42
CA LYS A 54 16.39 -17.28 17.08
C LYS A 54 15.03 -16.70 16.64
N ILE A 55 14.06 -16.72 17.56
CA ILE A 55 12.72 -16.17 17.31
C ILE A 55 12.83 -14.63 17.14
N ILE A 56 13.55 -13.97 18.03
CA ILE A 56 13.79 -12.52 17.95
C ILE A 56 14.44 -12.14 16.62
N LYS A 57 15.49 -12.85 16.19
CA LYS A 57 16.14 -12.62 14.90
C LYS A 57 15.19 -12.79 13.72
N SER A 58 14.31 -13.79 13.76
CA SER A 58 13.30 -14.01 12.73
C SER A 58 12.27 -12.88 12.69
N ILE A 59 11.80 -12.42 13.86
CA ILE A 59 10.87 -11.29 13.98
C ILE A 59 11.49 -10.01 13.40
N PHE A 60 12.74 -9.70 13.78
CA PHE A 60 13.44 -8.54 13.25
C PHE A 60 13.67 -8.63 11.74
N SER A 61 14.03 -9.81 11.23
CA SER A 61 14.24 -10.02 9.79
C SER A 61 12.97 -9.78 8.97
N LEU A 62 11.82 -10.29 9.43
CA LEU A 62 10.54 -10.08 8.77
C LEU A 62 10.02 -8.65 8.96
N GLY A 63 10.17 -8.10 10.17
CA GLY A 63 9.78 -6.72 10.48
C GLY A 63 10.60 -5.69 9.71
N SER A 64 11.89 -5.92 9.50
CA SER A 64 12.77 -5.06 8.71
C SER A 64 12.28 -4.92 7.26
N SER A 65 11.69 -5.97 6.70
CA SER A 65 11.10 -5.92 5.36
C SER A 65 9.98 -4.87 5.27
N ASN A 66 9.04 -4.91 6.21
CA ASN A 66 7.94 -3.94 6.26
C ASN A 66 8.45 -2.52 6.58
N PHE A 67 9.41 -2.39 7.47
CA PHE A 67 10.03 -1.10 7.80
C PHE A 67 10.69 -0.45 6.58
N ILE A 68 11.51 -1.21 5.84
CA ILE A 68 12.16 -0.73 4.62
C ILE A 68 11.11 -0.34 3.56
N MET A 69 10.04 -1.15 3.40
CA MET A 69 8.97 -0.84 2.46
C MET A 69 8.24 0.46 2.80
N GLN A 70 7.94 0.70 4.07
CA GLN A 70 7.31 1.95 4.50
C GLN A 70 8.26 3.14 4.44
N GLY A 71 9.52 2.97 4.85
CA GLY A 71 10.55 3.99 4.71
C GLY A 71 10.77 4.43 3.27
N THR A 72 10.76 3.49 2.32
CA THR A 72 10.85 3.84 0.90
C THR A 72 9.63 4.59 0.38
N ASN A 73 8.42 4.33 0.90
CA ASN A 73 7.24 5.12 0.57
C ASN A 73 7.38 6.57 1.03
N CYS A 74 7.83 6.78 2.28
CA CYS A 74 8.10 8.13 2.81
C CYS A 74 9.16 8.86 1.96
N LEU A 75 10.26 8.20 1.60
CA LEU A 75 11.30 8.78 0.76
C LEU A 75 10.74 9.26 -0.59
N VAL A 76 9.98 8.41 -1.27
CA VAL A 76 9.35 8.77 -2.56
C VAL A 76 8.43 9.97 -2.38
N GLN A 77 7.62 10.00 -1.33
CA GLN A 77 6.69 11.10 -1.08
C GLN A 77 7.43 12.42 -0.86
N VAL A 78 8.52 12.42 -0.11
CA VAL A 78 9.38 13.59 0.10
C VAL A 78 9.99 14.07 -1.22
N VAL A 79 10.55 13.15 -2.02
CA VAL A 79 11.16 13.49 -3.31
C VAL A 79 10.12 14.02 -4.30
N CYS A 80 8.95 13.37 -4.40
CA CYS A 80 7.86 13.83 -5.26
C CYS A 80 7.38 15.24 -4.87
N ASN A 81 7.09 15.46 -3.57
CA ASN A 81 6.60 16.75 -3.10
C ASN A 81 7.65 17.85 -3.30
N SER A 82 8.93 17.59 -2.98
CA SER A 82 10.01 18.56 -3.19
C SER A 82 10.20 18.90 -4.67
N THR A 83 10.06 17.93 -5.55
CA THR A 83 10.19 18.15 -7.01
C THR A 83 8.99 18.93 -7.55
N LEU A 84 7.76 18.58 -7.12
CA LEU A 84 6.55 19.31 -7.49
C LEU A 84 6.60 20.76 -7.02
N GLN A 85 7.07 21.00 -5.79
CA GLN A 85 7.25 22.32 -5.24
C GLN A 85 8.17 23.20 -6.10
N ARG A 86 9.27 22.61 -6.58
CA ARG A 86 10.24 23.32 -7.44
C ARG A 86 9.73 23.57 -8.86
N CYS A 87 8.98 22.63 -9.44
CA CYS A 87 8.54 22.67 -10.83
C CYS A 87 7.20 23.38 -11.03
N GLY A 88 6.31 23.35 -10.03
CA GLY A 88 4.93 23.81 -10.20
C GLY A 88 4.32 24.54 -9.00
N GLY A 89 5.06 24.63 -7.88
CA GLY A 89 4.61 25.33 -6.67
C GLY A 89 3.59 24.53 -5.85
N ASP A 90 3.00 25.22 -4.86
CA ASP A 90 2.10 24.64 -3.85
C ASP A 90 0.85 23.99 -4.43
N ILE A 91 0.33 24.51 -5.55
CA ILE A 91 -0.86 23.98 -6.21
C ILE A 91 -0.67 22.52 -6.59
N TYR A 92 0.47 22.16 -7.18
CA TYR A 92 0.74 20.78 -7.61
C TYR A 92 1.10 19.85 -6.47
N VAL A 93 1.63 20.37 -5.36
CA VAL A 93 1.75 19.59 -4.10
C VAL A 93 0.36 19.29 -3.55
N GLY A 94 -0.56 20.26 -3.60
CA GLY A 94 -1.97 20.08 -3.26
C GLY A 94 -2.65 19.02 -4.16
N VAL A 95 -2.45 19.09 -5.47
CA VAL A 95 -2.92 18.07 -6.43
C VAL A 95 -2.40 16.67 -6.05
N MET A 96 -1.10 16.53 -5.77
CA MET A 96 -0.51 15.25 -5.38
C MET A 96 -1.10 14.70 -4.07
N THR A 97 -1.39 15.58 -3.13
CA THR A 97 -2.05 15.20 -1.85
C THR A 97 -3.43 14.61 -2.11
N VAL A 98 -4.23 15.24 -2.96
CA VAL A 98 -5.55 14.73 -3.36
C VAL A 98 -5.42 13.39 -4.10
N LEU A 99 -4.48 13.27 -5.06
CA LEU A 99 -4.23 12.01 -5.78
C LEU A 99 -3.84 10.88 -4.84
N ASN A 100 -2.98 11.14 -3.85
CA ASN A 100 -2.60 10.17 -2.84
C ASN A 100 -3.80 9.76 -1.98
N SER A 101 -4.67 10.70 -1.58
CA SER A 101 -5.88 10.41 -0.81
C SER A 101 -6.84 9.51 -1.59
N ILE A 102 -7.09 9.83 -2.86
CA ILE A 102 -7.89 8.97 -3.76
C ILE A 102 -7.26 7.57 -3.85
N ARG A 103 -5.95 7.49 -4.09
CA ARG A 103 -5.23 6.22 -4.16
C ARG A 103 -5.38 5.40 -2.89
N GLU A 104 -5.24 6.01 -1.73
CA GLU A 104 -5.35 5.33 -0.43
C GLU A 104 -6.73 4.68 -0.25
N VAL A 105 -7.81 5.41 -0.56
CA VAL A 105 -9.18 4.88 -0.50
C VAL A 105 -9.35 3.64 -1.39
N PHE A 106 -8.89 3.72 -2.64
CA PHE A 106 -9.00 2.61 -3.59
C PHE A 106 -8.02 1.46 -3.31
N MET A 107 -6.97 1.69 -2.52
CA MET A 107 -6.04 0.65 -2.10
C MET A 107 -6.50 -0.15 -0.89
N LEU A 108 -7.45 0.36 -0.08
CA LEU A 108 -7.95 -0.37 1.09
C LEU A 108 -8.51 -1.77 0.74
N PRO A 109 -9.39 -1.94 -0.27
CA PRO A 109 -9.86 -3.28 -0.63
C PRO A 109 -8.75 -4.18 -1.21
N VAL A 110 -7.78 -3.63 -1.96
CA VAL A 110 -6.63 -4.40 -2.45
C VAL A 110 -5.83 -4.96 -1.28
N ASN A 111 -5.55 -4.13 -0.29
CA ASN A 111 -4.87 -4.54 0.94
C ASN A 111 -5.70 -5.58 1.72
N GLY A 112 -7.03 -5.43 1.76
CA GLY A 112 -7.94 -6.40 2.36
C GLY A 112 -7.85 -7.78 1.69
N ILE A 113 -7.91 -7.82 0.35
CA ILE A 113 -7.81 -9.04 -0.46
C ILE A 113 -6.45 -9.72 -0.23
N THR A 114 -5.36 -8.96 -0.32
CA THR A 114 -3.99 -9.52 -0.21
C THR A 114 -3.67 -9.97 1.20
N ASN A 115 -4.01 -9.18 2.22
CA ASN A 115 -3.79 -9.53 3.62
C ASN A 115 -4.67 -10.70 4.07
N GLY A 116 -5.91 -10.80 3.56
CA GLY A 116 -6.80 -11.94 3.82
C GLY A 116 -6.31 -13.24 3.16
N GLY A 117 -5.72 -13.14 1.98
CA GLY A 117 -5.17 -14.29 1.25
C GLY A 117 -3.82 -14.78 1.77
N GLN A 118 -3.03 -13.90 2.37
CA GLN A 118 -1.69 -14.22 2.86
C GLN A 118 -1.67 -15.38 3.87
N PRO A 119 -2.49 -15.42 4.94
CA PRO A 119 -2.53 -16.55 5.86
C PRO A 119 -2.94 -17.88 5.19
N VAL A 120 -3.86 -17.81 4.22
CA VAL A 120 -4.29 -19.00 3.48
C VAL A 120 -3.14 -19.60 2.67
N ILE A 121 -2.38 -18.74 1.98
CA ILE A 121 -1.20 -19.17 1.21
C ILE A 121 -0.13 -19.73 2.15
N SER A 122 0.22 -19.03 3.23
CA SER A 122 1.24 -19.44 4.20
C SER A 122 0.92 -20.78 4.85
N PHE A 123 -0.32 -20.96 5.31
CA PHE A 123 -0.76 -22.18 5.97
C PHE A 123 -0.72 -23.40 5.03
N ASN A 124 -1.24 -23.25 3.81
CA ASN A 124 -1.23 -24.34 2.83
C ASN A 124 0.20 -24.66 2.35
N TYR A 125 1.07 -23.65 2.26
CA TYR A 125 2.47 -23.85 1.93
C TYR A 125 3.19 -24.67 3.03
N GLY A 126 3.01 -24.28 4.30
CA GLY A 126 3.56 -25.03 5.43
C GLY A 126 3.02 -26.46 5.55
N ALA A 127 1.79 -26.71 5.06
CA ALA A 127 1.17 -28.01 5.01
C ALA A 127 1.56 -28.85 3.75
N GLY A 128 2.42 -28.34 2.87
CA GLY A 128 2.83 -29.01 1.63
C GLY A 128 1.73 -29.14 0.56
N LYS A 129 0.62 -28.38 0.69
CA LYS A 129 -0.54 -28.46 -0.23
C LYS A 129 -0.38 -27.48 -1.40
N ASN A 130 0.54 -27.79 -2.31
CA ASN A 130 0.95 -26.92 -3.40
C ASN A 130 -0.21 -26.50 -4.33
N ASP A 131 -1.15 -27.42 -4.63
CA ASP A 131 -2.30 -27.09 -5.47
C ASP A 131 -3.20 -26.02 -4.85
N ARG A 132 -3.37 -26.04 -3.51
CA ARG A 132 -4.13 -25.01 -2.79
C ARG A 132 -3.38 -23.68 -2.74
N VAL A 133 -2.06 -23.71 -2.65
CA VAL A 133 -1.21 -22.50 -2.75
C VAL A 133 -1.38 -21.87 -4.13
N LYS A 134 -1.28 -22.66 -5.21
CA LYS A 134 -1.50 -22.18 -6.58
C LYS A 134 -2.89 -21.59 -6.77
N ALA A 135 -3.92 -22.26 -6.27
CA ALA A 135 -5.30 -21.80 -6.32
C ALA A 135 -5.46 -20.47 -5.56
N GLY A 136 -4.88 -20.34 -4.37
CA GLY A 136 -4.90 -19.10 -3.56
C GLY A 136 -4.21 -17.93 -4.27
N ILE A 137 -3.04 -18.17 -4.85
CA ILE A 137 -2.31 -17.14 -5.63
C ILE A 137 -3.14 -16.69 -6.83
N ARG A 138 -3.69 -17.63 -7.60
CA ARG A 138 -4.53 -17.32 -8.77
C ARG A 138 -5.79 -16.53 -8.38
N PHE A 139 -6.46 -16.95 -7.33
CA PHE A 139 -7.67 -16.29 -6.82
C PHE A 139 -7.39 -14.85 -6.40
N ASN A 140 -6.37 -14.63 -5.56
CA ASN A 140 -5.97 -13.30 -5.13
C ASN A 140 -5.58 -12.40 -6.30
N THR A 141 -4.83 -12.93 -7.26
CA THR A 141 -4.43 -12.17 -8.44
C THR A 141 -5.64 -11.79 -9.30
N LEU A 142 -6.55 -12.72 -9.57
CA LEU A 142 -7.74 -12.46 -10.40
C LEU A 142 -8.67 -11.44 -9.75
N ILE A 143 -8.98 -11.59 -8.46
CA ILE A 143 -9.85 -10.63 -7.75
C ILE A 143 -9.17 -9.28 -7.64
N GLY A 144 -7.87 -9.24 -7.32
CA GLY A 144 -7.10 -8.00 -7.27
C GLY A 144 -7.10 -7.27 -8.61
N CYS A 145 -6.86 -7.98 -9.73
CA CYS A 145 -6.91 -7.39 -11.07
C CYS A 145 -8.32 -6.92 -11.44
N ALA A 146 -9.34 -7.74 -11.21
CA ALA A 146 -10.73 -7.36 -11.51
C ALA A 146 -11.15 -6.10 -10.75
N TYR A 147 -10.82 -6.04 -9.45
CA TYR A 147 -11.08 -4.87 -8.63
C TYR A 147 -10.31 -3.63 -9.12
N THR A 148 -9.00 -3.75 -9.38
CA THR A 148 -8.20 -2.59 -9.80
C THR A 148 -8.58 -2.08 -11.18
N ILE A 149 -9.05 -2.93 -12.10
CA ILE A 149 -9.63 -2.52 -13.39
C ILE A 149 -10.92 -1.73 -13.16
N ALA A 150 -11.82 -2.24 -12.33
CA ALA A 150 -13.07 -1.56 -11.99
C ALA A 150 -12.81 -0.21 -11.29
N ALA A 151 -11.91 -0.18 -10.32
CA ALA A 151 -11.50 1.03 -9.61
C ALA A 151 -10.87 2.06 -10.55
N TRP A 152 -9.96 1.62 -11.43
CA TRP A 152 -9.35 2.48 -12.44
C TRP A 152 -10.41 3.10 -13.36
N ALA A 153 -11.34 2.30 -13.86
CA ALA A 153 -12.43 2.79 -14.71
C ALA A 153 -13.28 3.83 -13.99
N LEU A 154 -13.65 3.58 -12.72
CA LEU A 154 -14.42 4.54 -11.91
C LEU A 154 -13.68 5.86 -11.69
N ILE A 155 -12.36 5.79 -11.41
CA ILE A 155 -11.53 6.99 -11.19
C ILE A 155 -11.42 7.81 -12.46
N VAL A 156 -11.16 7.17 -13.62
CA VAL A 156 -10.92 7.86 -14.89
C VAL A 156 -12.23 8.40 -15.51
N ILE A 157 -13.36 7.71 -15.30
CA ILE A 157 -14.67 8.16 -15.83
C ILE A 157 -15.21 9.35 -15.03
N PHE A 158 -15.02 9.38 -13.70
CA PHE A 158 -15.58 10.39 -12.82
C PHE A 158 -14.51 11.24 -12.08
N PRO A 159 -13.53 11.83 -12.77
CA PRO A 159 -12.40 12.50 -12.11
C PRO A 159 -12.85 13.71 -11.28
N LYS A 160 -13.81 14.50 -11.78
CA LYS A 160 -14.35 15.68 -11.07
C LYS A 160 -15.02 15.32 -9.75
N PHE A 161 -15.72 14.18 -9.72
CA PHE A 161 -16.40 13.69 -8.52
C PHE A 161 -15.37 13.35 -7.43
N TRP A 162 -14.33 12.59 -7.77
CA TRP A 162 -13.31 12.19 -6.81
C TRP A 162 -12.49 13.38 -6.28
N PHE A 163 -12.12 14.32 -7.14
CA PHE A 163 -11.46 15.54 -6.68
C PHE A 163 -12.34 16.37 -5.76
N GLY A 164 -13.63 16.54 -6.09
CA GLY A 164 -14.59 17.33 -5.31
C GLY A 164 -14.86 16.78 -3.90
N ILE A 165 -14.59 15.48 -3.65
CA ILE A 165 -14.68 14.91 -2.29
C ILE A 165 -13.53 15.41 -1.41
N PHE A 166 -12.33 15.62 -1.98
CA PHE A 166 -11.12 15.92 -1.21
C PHE A 166 -10.71 17.40 -1.27
N SER A 167 -11.18 18.16 -2.26
CA SER A 167 -10.83 19.58 -2.40
C SER A 167 -11.94 20.36 -3.08
N ASN A 168 -12.25 21.53 -2.50
CA ASN A 168 -13.16 22.52 -3.08
C ASN A 168 -12.42 23.62 -3.83
N ASP A 169 -11.08 23.57 -3.88
CA ASP A 169 -10.26 24.56 -4.56
C ASP A 169 -10.32 24.36 -6.08
N THR A 170 -10.82 25.39 -6.76
CA THR A 170 -10.98 25.38 -8.23
C THR A 170 -9.66 25.29 -8.95
N SER A 171 -8.57 25.83 -8.39
CA SER A 171 -7.22 25.78 -8.97
C SER A 171 -6.66 24.36 -8.93
N ILE A 172 -6.85 23.67 -7.81
CA ILE A 172 -6.46 22.25 -7.64
C ILE A 172 -7.30 21.37 -8.57
N LEU A 173 -8.60 21.64 -8.68
CA LEU A 173 -9.50 20.88 -9.54
C LEU A 173 -9.11 21.03 -11.03
N ALA A 174 -8.84 22.25 -11.49
CA ALA A 174 -8.51 22.50 -12.89
C ALA A 174 -7.22 21.79 -13.33
N ASN A 175 -6.18 21.83 -12.49
CA ASN A 175 -4.88 21.19 -12.77
C ASN A 175 -4.85 19.72 -12.43
N GLY A 176 -5.76 19.24 -11.58
CA GLY A 176 -5.76 17.90 -11.04
C GLY A 176 -6.35 16.84 -11.96
N ILE A 177 -7.29 17.20 -12.85
CA ILE A 177 -7.99 16.22 -13.70
C ILE A 177 -7.02 15.52 -14.66
N ASP A 178 -6.16 16.28 -15.33
CA ASP A 178 -5.17 15.71 -16.25
C ASP A 178 -4.08 14.93 -15.48
N ALA A 179 -3.64 15.49 -14.35
CA ALA A 179 -2.71 14.81 -13.46
C ALA A 179 -3.27 13.47 -12.96
N LEU A 180 -4.58 13.38 -12.65
CA LEU A 180 -5.24 12.14 -12.23
C LEU A 180 -5.17 11.09 -13.33
N ARG A 181 -5.51 11.45 -14.55
CA ARG A 181 -5.47 10.50 -15.68
C ARG A 181 -4.08 9.95 -15.91
N ILE A 182 -3.07 10.81 -15.82
CA ILE A 182 -1.66 10.42 -15.94
C ILE A 182 -1.28 9.48 -14.78
N TYR A 183 -1.53 9.89 -13.55
CA TYR A 183 -1.12 9.19 -12.34
C TYR A 183 -1.75 7.80 -12.19
N PHE A 184 -3.03 7.65 -12.56
CA PHE A 184 -3.74 6.38 -12.46
C PHE A 184 -3.59 5.49 -13.70
N PHE A 185 -2.90 5.90 -14.76
CA PHE A 185 -2.71 5.10 -15.97
C PHE A 185 -2.14 3.69 -15.69
N GLY A 186 -1.16 3.58 -14.78
CA GLY A 186 -0.55 2.32 -14.38
C GLY A 186 -1.20 1.61 -13.19
N PHE A 187 -2.37 2.06 -12.71
CA PHE A 187 -2.98 1.57 -11.47
C PHE A 187 -3.31 0.07 -11.49
N VAL A 188 -3.75 -0.45 -12.62
CA VAL A 188 -4.07 -1.87 -12.80
C VAL A 188 -2.85 -2.76 -12.53
N PHE A 189 -1.66 -2.36 -12.96
CA PHE A 189 -0.43 -3.12 -12.76
C PHE A 189 0.02 -3.18 -11.30
N MET A 190 -0.50 -2.29 -10.47
CA MET A 190 -0.24 -2.27 -9.04
C MET A 190 -0.75 -3.54 -8.35
N SER A 191 -1.88 -4.11 -8.80
CA SER A 191 -2.40 -5.38 -8.28
C SER A 191 -1.44 -6.55 -8.54
N LEU A 192 -0.79 -6.59 -9.70
CA LEU A 192 0.21 -7.61 -10.03
C LEU A 192 1.42 -7.52 -9.10
N GLN A 193 1.86 -6.30 -8.79
CA GLN A 193 2.93 -6.09 -7.84
C GLN A 193 2.57 -6.57 -6.45
N PHE A 194 1.39 -6.17 -5.95
CA PHE A 194 0.93 -6.61 -4.63
C PHE A 194 0.78 -8.14 -4.59
N ALA A 195 0.18 -8.74 -5.63
CA ALA A 195 0.06 -10.20 -5.72
C ALA A 195 1.44 -10.89 -5.64
N GLY A 196 2.43 -10.44 -6.41
CA GLY A 196 3.78 -11.02 -6.38
C GLY A 196 4.48 -10.81 -5.03
N GLN A 197 4.46 -9.59 -4.52
CA GLN A 197 5.16 -9.21 -3.29
C GLN A 197 4.58 -9.88 -2.05
N HIS A 198 3.24 -9.96 -1.93
CA HIS A 198 2.60 -10.65 -0.81
C HIS A 198 2.81 -12.16 -0.84
N VAL A 199 2.95 -12.79 -2.02
CA VAL A 199 3.34 -14.19 -2.11
C VAL A 199 4.74 -14.41 -1.54
N PHE A 200 5.73 -13.57 -1.89
CA PHE A 200 7.07 -13.66 -1.29
C PHE A 200 7.02 -13.49 0.24
N GLN A 201 6.22 -12.55 0.75
CA GLN A 201 6.04 -12.37 2.19
C GLN A 201 5.35 -13.58 2.84
N ALA A 202 4.31 -14.13 2.21
CA ALA A 202 3.59 -15.30 2.70
C ALA A 202 4.47 -16.54 2.82
N LEU A 203 5.47 -16.67 1.95
CA LEU A 203 6.43 -17.76 1.95
C LEU A 203 7.68 -17.48 2.80
N GLY A 204 7.75 -16.33 3.47
CA GLY A 204 8.89 -15.92 4.29
C GLY A 204 10.11 -15.43 3.50
N ASP A 205 9.97 -15.19 2.19
CA ASP A 205 11.05 -14.68 1.34
C ASP A 205 11.13 -13.15 1.40
N ALA A 206 11.63 -12.66 2.54
CA ALA A 206 11.79 -11.24 2.78
C ALA A 206 12.74 -10.56 1.77
N LYS A 207 13.74 -11.29 1.24
CA LYS A 207 14.74 -10.73 0.32
C LYS A 207 14.11 -10.29 -0.99
N HIS A 208 13.30 -11.13 -1.62
CA HIS A 208 12.59 -10.76 -2.85
C HIS A 208 11.55 -9.67 -2.59
N ALA A 209 10.82 -9.71 -1.47
CA ALA A 209 9.86 -8.68 -1.11
C ALA A 209 10.52 -7.29 -0.98
N ILE A 210 11.66 -7.20 -0.28
CA ILE A 210 12.46 -5.97 -0.15
C ILE A 210 13.00 -5.52 -1.51
N PHE A 211 13.60 -6.45 -2.26
CA PHE A 211 14.19 -6.14 -3.56
C PHE A 211 13.18 -5.49 -4.52
N PHE A 212 11.99 -6.06 -4.67
CA PHE A 212 10.96 -5.49 -5.56
C PHE A 212 10.38 -4.17 -5.03
N SER A 213 10.33 -3.98 -3.72
CA SER A 213 9.97 -2.68 -3.15
C SER A 213 11.00 -1.60 -3.47
N LEU A 214 12.29 -1.89 -3.25
CA LEU A 214 13.39 -0.97 -3.56
C LEU A 214 13.52 -0.73 -5.07
N LEU A 215 13.42 -1.77 -5.88
CA LEU A 215 13.45 -1.66 -7.35
C LEU A 215 12.40 -0.65 -7.83
N ARG A 216 11.15 -0.82 -7.39
CA ARG A 216 10.06 0.04 -7.83
C ARG A 216 10.22 1.47 -7.29
N LYS A 217 10.40 1.62 -6.00
CA LYS A 217 10.33 2.93 -5.32
C LYS A 217 11.63 3.72 -5.45
N VAL A 218 12.77 3.10 -5.17
CA VAL A 218 14.07 3.80 -5.15
C VAL A 218 14.72 3.81 -6.52
N ILE A 219 14.76 2.66 -7.22
CA ILE A 219 15.50 2.56 -8.47
C ILE A 219 14.71 3.10 -9.67
N ILE A 220 13.37 3.02 -9.64
CA ILE A 220 12.55 3.50 -10.76
C ILE A 220 11.90 4.84 -10.45
N VAL A 221 11.07 4.94 -9.38
CA VAL A 221 10.29 6.17 -9.11
C VAL A 221 11.18 7.36 -8.82
N VAL A 222 12.16 7.24 -7.91
CA VAL A 222 12.99 8.39 -7.51
C VAL A 222 13.75 8.98 -8.69
N PRO A 223 14.50 8.21 -9.51
CA PRO A 223 15.19 8.77 -10.67
C PRO A 223 14.22 9.34 -11.71
N LEU A 224 13.11 8.67 -12.01
CA LEU A 224 12.13 9.19 -12.97
C LEU A 224 11.49 10.49 -12.49
N THR A 225 11.19 10.61 -11.19
CA THR A 225 10.64 11.84 -10.60
C THR A 225 11.60 13.03 -10.77
N LEU A 226 12.91 12.79 -10.74
CA LEU A 226 13.92 13.84 -10.92
C LEU A 226 14.24 14.12 -12.39
N LEU A 227 14.34 13.05 -13.22
CA LEU A 227 14.79 13.15 -14.61
C LEU A 227 13.68 13.61 -15.57
N LEU A 228 12.46 13.09 -15.47
CA LEU A 228 11.39 13.40 -16.40
C LEU A 228 11.05 14.90 -16.45
N PRO A 229 10.97 15.64 -15.32
CA PRO A 229 10.80 17.09 -15.38
C PRO A 229 11.92 17.81 -16.13
N MET A 230 13.17 17.34 -15.97
CA MET A 230 14.34 17.95 -16.65
C MET A 230 14.35 17.65 -18.16
N MET A 231 13.72 16.56 -18.60
CA MET A 231 13.58 16.19 -20.01
C MET A 231 12.46 16.95 -20.74
N GLY A 232 11.86 17.97 -20.11
CA GLY A 232 10.83 18.81 -20.72
C GLY A 232 9.39 18.41 -20.42
N PHE A 233 9.17 17.34 -19.64
CA PHE A 233 7.81 16.94 -19.21
C PHE A 233 7.26 17.82 -18.07
N GLY A 234 8.09 18.68 -17.46
CA GLY A 234 7.68 19.55 -16.37
C GLY A 234 6.99 18.79 -15.23
N VAL A 235 5.92 19.35 -14.71
CA VAL A 235 5.14 18.75 -13.61
C VAL A 235 4.56 17.39 -13.97
N ASN A 236 4.13 17.19 -15.22
CA ASN A 236 3.57 15.92 -15.69
C ASN A 236 4.58 14.77 -15.59
N GLY A 237 5.88 15.06 -15.70
CA GLY A 237 6.94 14.09 -15.50
C GLY A 237 6.92 13.45 -14.11
N VAL A 238 6.63 14.24 -13.08
CA VAL A 238 6.51 13.71 -11.70
C VAL A 238 5.32 12.76 -11.57
N PHE A 239 4.18 13.12 -12.17
CA PHE A 239 2.99 12.27 -12.14
C PHE A 239 3.15 10.99 -12.99
N LEU A 240 3.97 11.01 -14.05
CA LEU A 240 4.28 9.86 -14.89
C LEU A 240 5.20 8.84 -14.21
N ALA A 241 6.02 9.26 -13.26
CA ALA A 241 7.00 8.37 -12.60
C ALA A 241 6.32 7.17 -11.91
N GLU A 242 5.21 7.38 -11.21
CA GLU A 242 4.49 6.32 -10.49
C GLU A 242 3.86 5.29 -11.45
N PRO A 243 3.08 5.66 -12.49
CA PRO A 243 2.52 4.67 -13.43
C PRO A 243 3.58 3.88 -14.21
N ILE A 244 4.65 4.51 -14.64
CA ILE A 244 5.77 3.80 -15.32
C ILE A 244 6.34 2.74 -14.36
N SER A 245 6.58 3.12 -13.13
CA SER A 245 7.10 2.23 -12.10
C SER A 245 6.13 1.09 -11.75
N ASN A 246 4.82 1.35 -11.75
CA ASN A 246 3.80 0.34 -11.52
C ASN A 246 3.79 -0.71 -12.64
N VAL A 247 3.94 -0.29 -13.89
CA VAL A 247 4.03 -1.22 -15.03
C VAL A 247 5.28 -2.08 -14.93
N ILE A 248 6.46 -1.45 -14.82
CA ILE A 248 7.74 -2.17 -14.80
C ILE A 248 7.86 -3.03 -13.54
N GLY A 249 7.65 -2.44 -12.37
CA GLY A 249 7.77 -3.13 -11.08
C GLY A 249 6.70 -4.20 -10.87
N GLY A 250 5.47 -3.93 -11.32
CA GLY A 250 4.37 -4.89 -11.24
C GLY A 250 4.62 -6.12 -12.09
N LEU A 251 4.99 -5.94 -13.35
CA LEU A 251 5.34 -7.05 -14.24
C LEU A 251 6.57 -7.81 -13.74
N ALA A 252 7.64 -7.11 -13.36
CA ALA A 252 8.85 -7.74 -12.86
C ALA A 252 8.58 -8.61 -11.62
N SER A 253 7.86 -8.08 -10.63
CA SER A 253 7.53 -8.80 -9.41
C SER A 253 6.66 -10.04 -9.69
N TYR A 254 5.61 -9.87 -10.52
CA TYR A 254 4.70 -10.96 -10.84
C TYR A 254 5.36 -12.06 -11.68
N ILE A 255 6.13 -11.70 -12.71
CA ILE A 255 6.86 -12.65 -13.56
C ILE A 255 7.87 -13.44 -12.72
N THR A 256 8.64 -12.74 -11.87
CA THR A 256 9.60 -13.42 -11.00
C THR A 256 8.90 -14.37 -10.04
N MET A 257 7.81 -13.96 -9.42
CA MET A 257 7.00 -14.85 -8.57
C MET A 257 6.52 -16.09 -9.33
N ARG A 258 6.04 -15.92 -10.57
CA ARG A 258 5.61 -17.02 -11.43
C ARG A 258 6.74 -17.99 -11.75
N LEU A 259 7.93 -17.48 -12.05
CA LEU A 259 9.08 -18.29 -12.44
C LEU A 259 9.77 -18.97 -11.26
N THR A 260 9.88 -18.29 -10.12
CA THR A 260 10.64 -18.78 -8.96
C THR A 260 9.77 -19.57 -7.98
N VAL A 261 8.56 -19.13 -7.72
CA VAL A 261 7.67 -19.73 -6.74
C VAL A 261 6.66 -20.66 -7.40
N TYR A 262 5.80 -20.11 -8.26
CA TYR A 262 4.67 -20.83 -8.85
C TYR A 262 5.09 -22.06 -9.67
N LYS A 263 6.23 -22.00 -10.33
CA LYS A 263 6.77 -23.10 -11.14
C LYS A 263 7.40 -24.21 -10.28
N ARG A 264 7.83 -23.90 -9.05
CA ARG A 264 8.41 -24.86 -8.11
C ARG A 264 7.39 -25.54 -7.18
N LEU A 265 6.21 -24.95 -7.04
CA LEU A 265 5.05 -25.55 -6.40
C LEU A 265 4.42 -26.63 -7.30
#